data_acbe3e2a26a39eb55a15b3c9fe9c39b2
#
_entry.id   acbe3e2a26a39eb55a15b3c9fe9c39b2
#
_cell.length_a   1.000
_cell.length_b   1.000
_cell.length_c   1.000
_cell.angle_alpha   90.00
_cell.angle_beta   90.00
_cell.angle_gamma   90.00
#
_symmetry.space_group_name_H-M   'P 1'
#
loop_
_entity.id
_entity.type
_entity.pdbx_description
1 polymer ?
#
loop_
_entity_poly.entity_id
_entity_poly.type
_entity_poly.pdbx_seq_one_letter_code
_entity_poly.pdbx_strand_id
1 'polypeptide(L)'
;MNTLIVGGEGGIGSELSSRLAKDPSTHLNFATSRNAEVPEAMNVSWLPLELESDRSIQVATDYLRSSCSRLDLVFFATGYLHGDRGTPEKSIKDLESSRLMHSYRVNVAGPLAVFRNCLDLVKSAERPVVVFLSAQVGSIEDNKTGGWYSYRMSKAALNMAVKSLSLECARFKNESVVVAIHPGTTRTKLSEPFLKHRKNPVREAGESAAEILELVKELGPQDSGKFFTTKGETIPW
;
A
#
# COMPACT_ATOMS: atom_id res chain seq x y z
N MET A 1 0.10 -18.06 -8.07
CA MET A 1 -0.72 -17.00 -7.43
C MET A 1 -1.04 -15.89 -8.41
N ASN A 2 -2.18 -15.19 -8.22
CA ASN A 2 -2.53 -13.98 -8.95
C ASN A 2 -2.30 -12.78 -8.02
N THR A 3 -1.57 -11.77 -8.50
CA THR A 3 -1.12 -10.64 -7.68
C THR A 3 -1.63 -9.32 -8.22
N LEU A 4 -1.86 -8.35 -7.33
CA LEU A 4 -2.21 -6.97 -7.67
C LEU A 4 -1.35 -6.00 -6.87
N ILE A 5 -0.64 -5.10 -7.57
CA ILE A 5 0.14 -4.03 -6.96
C ILE A 5 -0.48 -2.68 -7.31
N VAL A 6 -1.21 -2.08 -6.39
CA VAL A 6 -1.74 -0.73 -6.54
C VAL A 6 -0.62 0.28 -6.25
N GLY A 7 -0.25 1.07 -7.27
CA GLY A 7 0.93 1.94 -7.23
C GLY A 7 2.22 1.26 -7.70
N GLY A 8 2.11 0.38 -8.69
CA GLY A 8 3.21 -0.41 -9.25
C GLY A 8 4.34 0.39 -9.91
N GLU A 9 4.12 1.67 -10.28
CA GLU A 9 5.18 2.56 -10.81
C GLU A 9 5.99 3.26 -9.72
N GLY A 10 5.53 3.23 -8.46
CA GLY A 10 6.24 3.84 -7.33
C GLY A 10 7.50 3.07 -6.96
N GLY A 11 8.45 3.69 -6.23
CA GLY A 11 9.73 3.07 -5.91
C GLY A 11 9.62 1.64 -5.37
N ILE A 12 8.87 1.43 -4.26
CA ILE A 12 8.68 0.09 -3.70
C ILE A 12 7.75 -0.75 -4.57
N GLY A 13 6.68 -0.15 -5.11
CA GLY A 13 5.71 -0.85 -5.96
C GLY A 13 6.34 -1.43 -7.23
N SER A 14 7.25 -0.70 -7.88
CA SER A 14 7.96 -1.18 -9.07
C SER A 14 8.87 -2.36 -8.78
N GLU A 15 9.54 -2.35 -7.63
CA GLU A 15 10.38 -3.45 -7.17
C GLU A 15 9.56 -4.70 -6.83
N LEU A 16 8.40 -4.52 -6.15
CA LEU A 16 7.45 -5.60 -5.89
C LEU A 16 6.94 -6.20 -7.20
N SER A 17 6.51 -5.37 -8.16
CA SER A 17 6.02 -5.81 -9.47
C SER A 17 7.09 -6.59 -10.25
N SER A 18 8.33 -6.08 -10.28
CA SER A 18 9.45 -6.72 -10.97
C SER A 18 9.83 -8.08 -10.35
N ARG A 19 9.82 -8.19 -9.02
CA ARG A 19 10.16 -9.42 -8.31
C ARG A 19 9.09 -10.49 -8.48
N LEU A 20 7.81 -10.10 -8.36
CA LEU A 20 6.68 -11.00 -8.56
C LEU A 20 6.56 -11.46 -10.00
N ALA A 21 6.90 -10.62 -10.98
CA ALA A 21 6.95 -11.02 -12.39
C ALA A 21 8.00 -12.11 -12.71
N LYS A 22 9.05 -12.20 -11.88
CA LYS A 22 10.12 -13.21 -12.00
C LYS A 22 9.87 -14.45 -11.14
N ASP A 23 8.89 -14.40 -10.24
CA ASP A 23 8.57 -15.52 -9.35
C ASP A 23 7.77 -16.57 -10.13
N PRO A 24 8.28 -17.82 -10.29
CA PRO A 24 7.58 -18.85 -11.04
C PRO A 24 6.23 -19.27 -10.44
N SER A 25 5.97 -18.96 -9.18
CA SER A 25 4.68 -19.18 -8.54
C SER A 25 3.61 -18.13 -8.93
N THR A 26 4.02 -17.02 -9.55
CA THR A 26 3.11 -15.98 -10.03
C THR A 26 2.58 -16.32 -11.42
N HIS A 27 1.27 -16.48 -11.53
CA HIS A 27 0.60 -16.79 -12.81
C HIS A 27 0.15 -15.50 -13.51
N LEU A 28 -0.47 -14.59 -12.77
CA LEU A 28 -0.89 -13.28 -13.26
C LEU A 28 -0.36 -12.20 -12.30
N ASN A 29 0.28 -11.19 -12.85
CA ASN A 29 0.80 -10.07 -12.10
C ASN A 29 0.24 -8.76 -12.66
N PHE A 30 -0.68 -8.14 -11.93
CA PHE A 30 -1.28 -6.86 -12.26
C PHE A 30 -0.59 -5.75 -11.49
N ALA A 31 -0.27 -4.66 -12.16
CA ALA A 31 0.27 -3.46 -11.52
C ALA A 31 -0.49 -2.23 -12.02
N THR A 32 -0.68 -1.24 -11.16
CA THR A 32 -1.38 -0.02 -11.55
C THR A 32 -0.44 1.17 -11.68
N SER A 33 -0.74 2.04 -12.65
CA SER A 33 -0.04 3.29 -12.90
C SER A 33 -1.02 4.41 -13.22
N ARG A 34 -0.65 5.65 -12.89
CA ARG A 34 -1.36 6.84 -13.37
C ARG A 34 -0.91 7.26 -14.77
N ASN A 35 0.29 6.85 -15.17
CA ASN A 35 0.87 7.18 -16.45
C ASN A 35 0.41 6.19 -17.53
N ALA A 36 0.19 6.71 -18.74
CA ALA A 36 -0.07 5.87 -19.90
C ALA A 36 1.19 5.14 -20.39
N GLU A 37 2.35 5.75 -20.18
CA GLU A 37 3.66 5.15 -20.47
C GLU A 37 4.15 4.41 -19.23
N VAL A 38 4.09 3.11 -19.29
CA VAL A 38 4.59 2.20 -18.24
C VAL A 38 5.79 1.42 -18.77
N PRO A 39 6.72 1.01 -17.91
CA PRO A 39 7.82 0.17 -18.35
C PRO A 39 7.30 -1.10 -19.01
N GLU A 40 7.80 -1.44 -20.20
CA GLU A 40 7.61 -2.77 -20.76
C GLU A 40 8.29 -3.78 -19.84
N ALA A 41 7.51 -4.35 -18.95
CA ALA A 41 7.98 -5.44 -18.09
C ALA A 41 7.31 -6.73 -18.55
N MET A 42 8.10 -7.72 -18.93
CA MET A 42 7.58 -9.06 -19.22
C MET A 42 6.81 -9.56 -18.00
N ASN A 43 5.65 -10.18 -18.24
CA ASN A 43 4.79 -10.77 -17.21
C ASN A 43 4.15 -9.77 -16.22
N VAL A 44 3.97 -8.50 -16.59
CA VAL A 44 3.19 -7.51 -15.82
C VAL A 44 2.07 -6.94 -16.68
N SER A 45 0.83 -7.11 -16.25
CA SER A 45 -0.34 -6.46 -16.86
C SER A 45 -0.57 -5.10 -16.21
N TRP A 46 -0.26 -4.02 -16.91
CA TRP A 46 -0.41 -2.68 -16.41
C TRP A 46 -1.84 -2.16 -16.59
N LEU A 47 -2.39 -1.58 -15.52
CA LEU A 47 -3.73 -1.00 -15.48
C LEU A 47 -3.66 0.50 -15.18
N PRO A 48 -4.23 1.35 -16.03
CA PRO A 48 -4.40 2.76 -15.69
C PRO A 48 -5.30 2.91 -14.47
N LEU A 49 -4.82 3.64 -13.44
CA LEU A 49 -5.59 3.83 -12.21
C LEU A 49 -5.30 5.20 -11.59
N GLU A 50 -6.36 6.01 -11.46
CA GLU A 50 -6.37 7.25 -10.68
C GLU A 50 -7.24 7.06 -9.44
N LEU A 51 -6.62 7.11 -8.26
CA LEU A 51 -7.28 6.83 -6.97
C LEU A 51 -8.32 7.89 -6.55
N GLU A 52 -8.28 9.06 -7.16
CA GLU A 52 -9.26 10.12 -6.90
C GLU A 52 -10.48 10.04 -7.84
N SER A 53 -10.49 9.09 -8.77
CA SER A 53 -11.56 8.89 -9.76
C SER A 53 -12.28 7.55 -9.57
N ASP A 54 -13.51 7.60 -9.08
CA ASP A 54 -14.37 6.40 -8.93
C ASP A 54 -14.52 5.66 -10.26
N ARG A 55 -14.61 6.39 -11.38
CA ARG A 55 -14.69 5.79 -12.72
C ARG A 55 -13.41 5.06 -13.09
N SER A 56 -12.24 5.63 -12.82
CA SER A 56 -10.95 4.98 -13.08
C SER A 56 -10.82 3.70 -12.26
N ILE A 57 -11.20 3.76 -10.98
CA ILE A 57 -11.21 2.60 -10.09
C ILE A 57 -12.13 1.51 -10.64
N GLN A 58 -13.35 1.88 -11.04
CA GLN A 58 -14.33 0.92 -11.60
C GLN A 58 -13.79 0.23 -12.84
N VAL A 59 -13.25 0.99 -13.82
CA VAL A 59 -12.69 0.44 -15.07
C VAL A 59 -11.56 -0.53 -14.79
N ALA A 60 -10.60 -0.15 -13.95
CA ALA A 60 -9.47 -1.01 -13.59
C ALA A 60 -9.92 -2.30 -12.89
N THR A 61 -10.88 -2.20 -11.99
CA THR A 61 -11.37 -3.38 -11.24
C THR A 61 -12.30 -4.27 -12.07
N ASP A 62 -13.03 -3.74 -13.03
CA ASP A 62 -13.80 -4.54 -14.00
C ASP A 62 -12.87 -5.33 -14.91
N TYR A 63 -11.76 -4.74 -15.34
CA TYR A 63 -10.73 -5.48 -16.07
C TYR A 63 -10.15 -6.62 -15.24
N LEU A 64 -9.83 -6.39 -13.97
CA LEU A 64 -9.34 -7.46 -13.07
C LEU A 64 -10.35 -8.61 -12.98
N ARG A 65 -11.65 -8.32 -12.79
CA ARG A 65 -12.70 -9.35 -12.72
C ARG A 65 -12.84 -10.15 -14.01
N SER A 66 -12.60 -9.54 -15.17
CA SER A 66 -12.62 -10.24 -16.45
C SER A 66 -11.37 -11.07 -16.71
N SER A 67 -10.25 -10.74 -16.06
CA SER A 67 -8.93 -11.31 -16.30
C SER A 67 -8.57 -12.45 -15.34
N CYS A 68 -9.13 -12.45 -14.12
CA CYS A 68 -8.84 -13.49 -13.12
C CYS A 68 -10.05 -13.78 -12.25
N SER A 69 -10.09 -15.01 -11.72
CA SER A 69 -11.16 -15.46 -10.82
C SER A 69 -10.87 -15.22 -9.34
N ARG A 70 -9.62 -14.91 -8.98
CA ARG A 70 -9.19 -14.66 -7.61
C ARG A 70 -7.93 -13.79 -7.58
N LEU A 71 -7.69 -13.15 -6.43
CA LEU A 71 -6.46 -12.46 -6.08
C LEU A 71 -5.88 -13.10 -4.81
N ASP A 72 -4.69 -13.64 -4.92
CA ASP A 72 -4.00 -14.33 -3.82
C ASP A 72 -3.11 -13.36 -3.01
N LEU A 73 -2.57 -12.30 -3.65
CA LEU A 73 -1.70 -11.33 -3.01
C LEU A 73 -2.00 -9.92 -3.55
N VAL A 74 -2.32 -8.99 -2.64
CA VAL A 74 -2.64 -7.60 -3.00
C VAL A 74 -1.76 -6.64 -2.21
N PHE A 75 -1.05 -5.76 -2.90
CA PHE A 75 -0.29 -4.67 -2.31
C PHE A 75 -0.91 -3.32 -2.62
N PHE A 76 -1.15 -2.52 -1.60
CA PHE A 76 -1.42 -1.09 -1.71
C PHE A 76 -0.14 -0.33 -1.40
N ALA A 77 0.66 -0.05 -2.45
CA ALA A 77 1.97 0.60 -2.39
C ALA A 77 1.91 2.10 -2.71
N THR A 78 0.72 2.69 -2.60
CA THR A 78 0.47 4.11 -2.87
C THR A 78 0.70 4.98 -1.65
N GLY A 79 1.05 6.26 -1.89
CA GLY A 79 1.16 7.24 -0.83
C GLY A 79 1.37 8.65 -1.39
N TYR A 80 0.81 9.63 -0.69
CA TYR A 80 1.02 11.05 -0.92
C TYR A 80 1.55 11.69 0.36
N LEU A 81 2.67 12.40 0.28
CA LEU A 81 3.30 13.13 1.38
C LEU A 81 3.55 14.59 1.00
N HIS A 82 3.94 14.85 -0.23
CA HIS A 82 4.23 16.18 -0.79
C HIS A 82 3.99 16.17 -2.31
N GLY A 83 3.95 17.35 -2.91
CA GLY A 83 3.77 17.55 -4.34
C GLY A 83 3.23 18.95 -4.62
N ASP A 84 2.42 19.09 -5.68
CA ASP A 84 1.87 20.37 -6.13
C ASP A 84 1.04 21.09 -5.05
N ARG A 85 0.51 20.34 -4.08
CA ARG A 85 -0.24 20.88 -2.93
C ARG A 85 0.63 21.24 -1.73
N GLY A 86 1.96 21.27 -1.89
CA GLY A 86 2.92 21.71 -0.88
C GLY A 86 3.66 20.58 -0.16
N THR A 87 4.35 20.95 0.93
CA THR A 87 5.16 20.07 1.77
C THR A 87 4.45 19.75 3.09
N PRO A 88 4.86 18.69 3.81
CA PRO A 88 4.26 18.35 5.10
C PRO A 88 4.32 19.49 6.11
N GLU A 89 3.27 19.65 6.89
CA GLU A 89 3.10 20.70 7.88
C GLU A 89 4.10 20.55 9.03
N LYS A 90 4.78 21.62 9.41
CA LYS A 90 5.66 21.66 10.58
C LYS A 90 4.90 22.06 11.86
N SER A 91 3.82 22.83 11.72
CA SER A 91 2.97 23.25 12.81
C SER A 91 1.50 23.20 12.42
N ILE A 92 0.60 23.30 13.41
CA ILE A 92 -0.86 23.38 13.15
C ILE A 92 -1.23 24.61 12.32
N LYS A 93 -0.43 25.66 12.36
CA LYS A 93 -0.66 26.88 11.57
C LYS A 93 -0.50 26.67 10.07
N ASP A 94 0.23 25.63 9.67
CA ASP A 94 0.49 25.27 8.27
C ASP A 94 -0.60 24.34 7.70
N LEU A 95 -1.57 23.94 8.55
CA LEU A 95 -2.60 22.97 8.14
C LEU A 95 -3.60 23.62 7.19
N GLU A 96 -3.75 23.01 6.03
CA GLU A 96 -4.74 23.35 5.01
C GLU A 96 -5.71 22.18 4.79
N SER A 97 -7.02 22.46 4.91
CA SER A 97 -8.06 21.44 4.72
C SER A 97 -7.98 20.74 3.35
N SER A 98 -7.65 21.50 2.30
CA SER A 98 -7.49 20.95 0.95
C SER A 98 -6.38 19.89 0.86
N ARG A 99 -5.25 20.13 1.52
CA ARG A 99 -4.11 19.20 1.58
C ARG A 99 -4.44 17.97 2.42
N LEU A 100 -5.09 18.18 3.57
CA LEU A 100 -5.57 17.12 4.42
C LEU A 100 -6.50 16.18 3.66
N MET A 101 -7.50 16.73 2.98
CA MET A 101 -8.48 15.94 2.21
C MET A 101 -7.84 15.21 1.04
N HIS A 102 -6.89 15.82 0.35
CA HIS A 102 -6.15 15.14 -0.72
C HIS A 102 -5.30 13.98 -0.18
N SER A 103 -4.55 14.19 0.93
CA SER A 103 -3.82 13.12 1.60
C SER A 103 -4.75 11.97 2.00
N TYR A 104 -5.94 12.28 2.52
CA TYR A 104 -6.92 11.28 2.89
C TYR A 104 -7.45 10.51 1.66
N ARG A 105 -7.74 11.21 0.56
CA ARG A 105 -8.20 10.58 -0.69
C ARG A 105 -7.19 9.58 -1.23
N VAL A 106 -5.92 10.00 -1.37
CA VAL A 106 -4.88 9.17 -1.98
C VAL A 106 -4.42 8.05 -1.05
N ASN A 107 -4.26 8.35 0.26
CA ASN A 107 -3.68 7.39 1.20
C ASN A 107 -4.71 6.43 1.82
N VAL A 108 -6.01 6.77 1.79
CA VAL A 108 -7.05 6.01 2.49
C VAL A 108 -8.22 5.66 1.56
N ALA A 109 -8.98 6.67 1.11
CA ALA A 109 -10.25 6.43 0.42
C ALA A 109 -10.07 5.70 -0.91
N GLY A 110 -9.07 6.09 -1.71
CA GLY A 110 -8.77 5.44 -2.99
C GLY A 110 -8.38 3.96 -2.82
N PRO A 111 -7.37 3.63 -1.99
CA PRO A 111 -7.04 2.23 -1.68
C PRO A 111 -8.23 1.40 -1.20
N LEU A 112 -9.05 1.96 -0.31
CA LEU A 112 -10.25 1.27 0.18
C LEU A 112 -11.31 1.08 -0.90
N ALA A 113 -11.50 2.04 -1.80
CA ALA A 113 -12.41 1.91 -2.93
C ALA A 113 -11.94 0.80 -3.90
N VAL A 114 -10.64 0.72 -4.19
CA VAL A 114 -10.07 -0.39 -4.97
C VAL A 114 -10.31 -1.73 -4.26
N PHE A 115 -9.98 -1.83 -2.96
CA PHE A 115 -10.18 -3.06 -2.19
C PHE A 115 -11.65 -3.49 -2.20
N ARG A 116 -12.58 -2.56 -1.93
CA ARG A 116 -14.03 -2.82 -1.98
C ARG A 116 -14.44 -3.44 -3.32
N ASN A 117 -13.94 -2.90 -4.42
CA ASN A 117 -14.28 -3.39 -5.75
C ASN A 117 -13.60 -4.71 -6.10
N CYS A 118 -12.50 -5.08 -5.45
CA CYS A 118 -11.81 -6.36 -5.62
C CYS A 118 -12.21 -7.42 -4.58
N LEU A 119 -13.15 -7.10 -3.67
CA LEU A 119 -13.45 -7.93 -2.51
C LEU A 119 -13.84 -9.37 -2.88
N ASP A 120 -14.62 -9.55 -3.95
CA ASP A 120 -15.04 -10.87 -4.40
C ASP A 120 -13.87 -11.71 -4.92
N LEU A 121 -12.89 -11.09 -5.58
CA LEU A 121 -11.67 -11.77 -6.02
C LEU A 121 -10.82 -12.22 -4.82
N VAL A 122 -10.74 -11.38 -3.77
CA VAL A 122 -10.05 -11.73 -2.52
C VAL A 122 -10.79 -12.86 -1.77
N LYS A 123 -12.12 -12.81 -1.71
CA LYS A 123 -12.94 -13.87 -1.10
C LYS A 123 -12.81 -15.21 -1.81
N SER A 124 -12.52 -15.21 -3.12
CA SER A 124 -12.38 -16.41 -3.94
C SER A 124 -11.04 -17.12 -3.80
N ALA A 125 -10.04 -16.47 -3.20
CA ALA A 125 -8.74 -17.09 -2.90
C ALA A 125 -8.83 -17.88 -1.58
N GLU A 126 -8.04 -18.95 -1.46
CA GLU A 126 -8.02 -19.80 -0.27
C GLU A 126 -7.37 -19.07 0.93
N ARG A 127 -6.23 -18.47 0.70
CA ARG A 127 -5.45 -17.75 1.72
C ARG A 127 -4.91 -16.43 1.16
N PRO A 128 -5.77 -15.45 0.91
CA PRO A 128 -5.31 -14.18 0.36
C PRO A 128 -4.56 -13.34 1.39
N VAL A 129 -3.47 -12.71 0.97
CA VAL A 129 -2.73 -11.74 1.77
C VAL A 129 -2.91 -10.35 1.17
N VAL A 130 -3.38 -9.41 1.99
CA VAL A 130 -3.60 -8.00 1.61
C VAL A 130 -2.71 -7.12 2.46
N VAL A 131 -1.81 -6.42 1.81
CA VAL A 131 -0.80 -5.57 2.45
C VAL A 131 -1.04 -4.12 2.10
N PHE A 132 -1.20 -3.29 3.13
CA PHE A 132 -1.20 -1.84 2.97
C PHE A 132 0.14 -1.27 3.43
N LEU A 133 0.89 -0.61 2.54
CA LEU A 133 2.10 0.09 2.93
C LEU A 133 1.73 1.35 3.72
N SER A 134 1.88 1.25 5.03
CA SER A 134 1.69 2.34 5.96
C SER A 134 3.02 3.02 6.30
N ALA A 135 3.07 3.79 7.34
CA ALA A 135 4.27 4.45 7.82
C ALA A 135 4.25 4.50 9.35
N GLN A 136 5.41 4.33 9.98
CA GLN A 136 5.55 4.40 11.45
C GLN A 136 4.97 5.70 12.01
N VAL A 137 5.07 6.80 11.26
CA VAL A 137 4.48 8.09 11.65
C VAL A 137 2.94 8.08 11.72
N GLY A 138 2.28 7.03 11.23
CA GLY A 138 0.85 6.79 11.40
C GLY A 138 0.49 6.13 12.73
N SER A 139 1.46 5.65 13.51
CA SER A 139 1.23 5.19 14.88
C SER A 139 0.92 6.39 15.79
N ILE A 140 -0.20 6.30 16.49
CA ILE A 140 -0.61 7.33 17.46
C ILE A 140 0.25 7.23 18.71
N GLU A 141 0.48 6.01 19.19
CA GLU A 141 1.24 5.74 20.40
C GLU A 141 2.73 6.07 20.26
N ASP A 142 3.32 5.78 19.09
CA ASP A 142 4.74 6.07 18.80
C ASP A 142 5.00 7.55 18.44
N ASN A 143 3.96 8.39 18.33
CA ASN A 143 4.12 9.79 17.96
C ASN A 143 4.72 10.62 19.09
N LYS A 144 6.03 10.85 19.05
CA LYS A 144 6.77 11.69 20.02
C LYS A 144 7.22 13.04 19.41
N THR A 145 6.99 13.28 18.12
CA THR A 145 7.57 14.44 17.42
C THR A 145 6.54 15.44 16.87
N GLY A 146 5.29 15.03 16.66
CA GLY A 146 4.26 15.86 16.02
C GLY A 146 4.59 16.24 14.58
N GLY A 147 3.97 17.31 14.08
CA GLY A 147 4.10 17.76 12.70
C GLY A 147 3.49 16.78 11.68
N TRP A 148 3.60 17.09 10.39
CA TRP A 148 3.14 16.26 9.28
C TRP A 148 1.67 15.83 9.42
N TYR A 149 0.83 16.76 9.86
CA TYR A 149 -0.55 16.45 10.26
C TYR A 149 -1.33 15.68 9.22
N SER A 150 -1.38 16.17 7.98
CA SER A 150 -2.12 15.51 6.90
C SER A 150 -1.63 14.09 6.64
N TYR A 151 -0.31 13.88 6.64
CA TYR A 151 0.27 12.57 6.39
C TYR A 151 0.05 11.61 7.57
N ARG A 152 0.37 12.03 8.79
CA ARG A 152 0.17 11.20 10.00
C ARG A 152 -1.29 10.80 10.15
N MET A 153 -2.21 11.77 10.05
CA MET A 153 -3.65 11.51 10.16
C MET A 153 -4.13 10.54 9.08
N SER A 154 -3.67 10.70 7.83
CA SER A 154 -4.04 9.77 6.77
C SER A 154 -3.49 8.36 7.00
N LYS A 155 -2.25 8.21 7.49
CA LYS A 155 -1.67 6.89 7.77
C LYS A 155 -2.28 6.25 9.03
N ALA A 156 -2.66 7.03 10.04
CA ALA A 156 -3.44 6.54 11.19
C ALA A 156 -4.84 6.06 10.76
N ALA A 157 -5.51 6.81 9.87
CA ALA A 157 -6.79 6.40 9.31
C ALA A 157 -6.66 5.12 8.45
N LEU A 158 -5.59 4.98 7.68
CA LEU A 158 -5.27 3.75 6.95
C LEU A 158 -5.06 2.57 7.92
N ASN A 159 -4.33 2.78 9.01
CA ASN A 159 -4.11 1.78 10.05
C ASN A 159 -5.44 1.31 10.67
N MET A 160 -6.34 2.26 10.99
CA MET A 160 -7.70 1.92 11.45
C MET A 160 -8.48 1.13 10.41
N ALA A 161 -8.38 1.51 9.14
CA ALA A 161 -9.03 0.77 8.05
C ALA A 161 -8.52 -0.68 7.95
N VAL A 162 -7.20 -0.89 8.03
CA VAL A 162 -6.58 -2.23 8.05
C VAL A 162 -7.13 -3.06 9.20
N LYS A 163 -7.19 -2.48 10.41
CA LYS A 163 -7.76 -3.15 11.58
C LYS A 163 -9.22 -3.53 11.37
N SER A 164 -10.03 -2.63 10.84
CA SER A 164 -11.45 -2.87 10.56
C SER A 164 -11.64 -3.94 9.48
N LEU A 165 -10.87 -3.86 8.39
CA LEU A 165 -10.91 -4.85 7.31
C LEU A 165 -10.49 -6.24 7.78
N SER A 166 -9.49 -6.34 8.66
CA SER A 166 -9.07 -7.64 9.20
C SER A 166 -10.21 -8.34 9.97
N LEU A 167 -10.98 -7.58 10.75
CA LEU A 167 -12.14 -8.09 11.49
C LEU A 167 -13.31 -8.45 10.57
N GLU A 168 -13.48 -7.73 9.47
CA GLU A 168 -14.48 -8.07 8.46
C GLU A 168 -14.08 -9.33 7.69
N CYS A 169 -12.82 -9.38 7.20
CA CYS A 169 -12.30 -10.51 6.44
C CYS A 169 -12.22 -11.80 7.27
N ALA A 170 -12.04 -11.70 8.58
CA ALA A 170 -12.09 -12.86 9.48
C ALA A 170 -13.46 -13.60 9.48
N ARG A 171 -14.51 -12.98 8.93
CA ARG A 171 -15.83 -13.59 8.77
C ARG A 171 -15.99 -14.33 7.43
N PHE A 172 -14.99 -14.24 6.55
CA PHE A 172 -15.02 -14.97 5.28
C PHE A 172 -14.71 -16.45 5.53
N LYS A 173 -15.05 -17.28 4.55
CA LYS A 173 -14.78 -18.73 4.64
C LYS A 173 -13.33 -19.09 4.35
N ASN A 174 -12.52 -18.11 3.95
CA ASN A 174 -11.10 -18.27 3.63
C ASN A 174 -10.19 -17.77 4.77
N GLU A 175 -8.90 -18.06 4.67
CA GLU A 175 -7.89 -17.64 5.65
C GLU A 175 -7.26 -16.28 5.29
N SER A 176 -8.09 -15.26 5.13
CA SER A 176 -7.64 -13.92 4.74
C SER A 176 -6.71 -13.27 5.78
N VAL A 177 -5.59 -12.72 5.31
CA VAL A 177 -4.64 -11.95 6.10
C VAL A 177 -4.62 -10.52 5.61
N VAL A 178 -4.95 -9.55 6.45
CA VAL A 178 -4.93 -8.11 6.12
C VAL A 178 -4.01 -7.40 7.10
N VAL A 179 -2.91 -6.81 6.60
CA VAL A 179 -1.88 -6.19 7.45
C VAL A 179 -1.45 -4.82 6.95
N ALA A 180 -0.95 -4.00 7.89
CA ALA A 180 -0.18 -2.80 7.56
C ALA A 180 1.32 -3.11 7.70
N ILE A 181 2.14 -2.61 6.77
CA ILE A 181 3.60 -2.73 6.84
C ILE A 181 4.24 -1.34 6.70
N HIS A 182 5.13 -1.00 7.63
CA HIS A 182 6.04 0.13 7.49
C HIS A 182 7.29 -0.33 6.74
N PRO A 183 7.58 0.20 5.53
CA PRO A 183 8.69 -0.26 4.70
C PRO A 183 10.08 0.18 5.20
N GLY A 184 10.15 0.89 6.32
CA GLY A 184 11.34 1.60 6.75
C GLY A 184 11.51 2.93 5.99
N THR A 185 12.59 3.66 6.31
CA THR A 185 12.97 4.83 5.52
C THR A 185 13.60 4.37 4.21
N THR A 186 12.82 4.41 3.14
CA THR A 186 13.19 3.89 1.82
C THR A 186 13.40 5.04 0.86
N ARG A 187 14.50 5.02 0.07
CA ARG A 187 14.76 6.00 -0.99
C ARG A 187 13.76 5.84 -2.11
N THR A 188 12.91 6.84 -2.27
CA THR A 188 11.87 6.93 -3.31
C THR A 188 11.60 8.40 -3.61
N LYS A 189 10.91 8.71 -4.70
CA LYS A 189 10.45 10.09 -4.99
C LYS A 189 9.66 10.69 -3.81
N LEU A 190 8.93 9.86 -3.06
CA LEU A 190 8.14 10.29 -1.89
C LEU A 190 9.02 10.76 -0.72
N SER A 191 10.11 10.10 -0.46
CA SER A 191 10.97 10.33 0.72
C SER A 191 12.16 11.24 0.43
N GLU A 192 12.62 11.32 -0.82
CA GLU A 192 13.86 12.00 -1.23
C GLU A 192 14.04 13.40 -0.61
N PRO A 193 13.04 14.30 -0.59
CA PRO A 193 13.20 15.63 -0.01
C PRO A 193 13.52 15.63 1.49
N PHE A 194 13.27 14.52 2.18
CA PHE A 194 13.35 14.40 3.65
C PHE A 194 14.52 13.54 4.13
N LEU A 195 15.39 13.07 3.22
CA LEU A 195 16.50 12.16 3.56
C LEU A 195 17.74 12.86 4.09
N LYS A 196 17.99 14.10 3.68
CA LYS A 196 19.26 14.84 3.94
C LYS A 196 19.69 14.96 5.42
N HIS A 197 18.74 14.90 6.36
CA HIS A 197 19.00 15.09 7.79
C HIS A 197 18.63 13.87 8.64
N ARG A 198 18.41 12.72 8.00
CA ARG A 198 18.06 11.51 8.74
C ARG A 198 19.29 10.84 9.36
N LYS A 199 19.17 10.49 10.66
CA LYS A 199 20.17 9.71 11.39
C LYS A 199 20.04 8.20 11.15
N ASN A 200 18.83 7.75 10.80
CA ASN A 200 18.55 6.33 10.57
C ASN A 200 18.99 5.90 9.16
N PRO A 201 19.41 4.65 8.99
CA PRO A 201 19.75 4.11 7.67
C PRO A 201 18.63 4.31 6.67
N VAL A 202 18.99 4.71 5.45
CA VAL A 202 18.10 4.81 4.30
C VAL A 202 18.28 3.56 3.46
N ARG A 203 17.22 2.86 3.18
CA ARG A 203 17.22 1.63 2.37
C ARG A 203 16.93 1.97 0.91
N GLU A 204 17.43 1.15 0.03
CA GLU A 204 16.99 1.19 -1.37
C GLU A 204 15.61 0.49 -1.52
N ALA A 205 14.86 0.88 -2.55
CA ALA A 205 13.51 0.34 -2.77
C ALA A 205 13.52 -1.19 -2.96
N GLY A 206 14.55 -1.71 -3.63
CA GLY A 206 14.73 -3.14 -3.84
C GLY A 206 14.96 -3.94 -2.55
N GLU A 207 15.68 -3.37 -1.58
CA GLU A 207 15.88 -3.98 -0.26
C GLU A 207 14.57 -4.04 0.52
N SER A 208 13.83 -2.92 0.56
CA SER A 208 12.53 -2.88 1.23
C SER A 208 11.52 -3.84 0.60
N ALA A 209 11.47 -3.93 -0.72
CA ALA A 209 10.58 -4.85 -1.42
C ALA A 209 10.93 -6.32 -1.14
N ALA A 210 12.23 -6.65 -1.08
CA ALA A 210 12.68 -8.01 -0.75
C ALA A 210 12.25 -8.40 0.66
N GLU A 211 12.51 -7.57 1.67
CA GLU A 211 12.13 -7.84 3.05
C GLU A 211 10.59 -7.95 3.21
N ILE A 212 9.82 -7.09 2.51
CA ILE A 212 8.36 -7.16 2.53
C ILE A 212 7.87 -8.50 1.97
N LEU A 213 8.43 -8.97 0.86
CA LEU A 213 8.03 -10.24 0.25
C LEU A 213 8.41 -11.44 1.14
N GLU A 214 9.56 -11.41 1.81
CA GLU A 214 9.93 -12.46 2.78
C GLU A 214 8.96 -12.46 3.97
N LEU A 215 8.68 -11.30 4.56
CA LEU A 215 7.70 -11.21 5.65
C LEU A 215 6.33 -11.77 5.24
N VAL A 216 5.85 -11.42 4.04
CA VAL A 216 4.54 -11.87 3.52
C VAL A 216 4.43 -13.38 3.43
N LYS A 217 5.52 -14.10 3.14
CA LYS A 217 5.53 -15.58 3.10
C LYS A 217 5.31 -16.21 4.48
N GLU A 218 5.70 -15.51 5.55
CA GLU A 218 5.62 -15.99 6.92
C GLU A 218 4.30 -15.66 7.61
N LEU A 219 3.52 -14.68 7.06
CA LEU A 219 2.27 -14.22 7.66
C LEU A 219 1.21 -15.33 7.67
N GLY A 220 0.50 -15.44 8.79
CA GLY A 220 -0.63 -16.34 8.99
C GLY A 220 -1.91 -15.61 9.42
N PRO A 221 -3.05 -16.34 9.53
CA PRO A 221 -4.31 -15.76 9.98
C PRO A 221 -4.22 -15.01 11.31
N GLN A 222 -3.36 -15.47 12.21
CA GLN A 222 -3.08 -14.87 13.53
C GLN A 222 -2.41 -13.49 13.44
N ASP A 223 -1.88 -13.13 12.28
CA ASP A 223 -1.20 -11.86 12.02
C ASP A 223 -2.12 -10.81 11.42
N SER A 224 -3.31 -11.23 10.98
CA SER A 224 -4.31 -10.33 10.42
C SER A 224 -4.69 -9.23 11.41
N GLY A 225 -4.70 -7.99 10.95
CA GLY A 225 -5.01 -6.82 11.78
C GLY A 225 -3.83 -6.34 12.63
N LYS A 226 -2.59 -6.68 12.27
CA LYS A 226 -1.37 -6.14 12.90
C LYS A 226 -0.67 -5.13 11.99
N PHE A 227 0.17 -4.31 12.61
CA PHE A 227 1.05 -3.35 11.95
C PHE A 227 2.50 -3.76 12.18
N PHE A 228 3.26 -3.98 11.10
CA PHE A 228 4.61 -4.54 11.14
C PHE A 228 5.68 -3.60 10.61
N THR A 229 6.91 -3.76 11.11
CA THR A 229 8.12 -3.40 10.35
C THR A 229 8.38 -4.46 9.26
N THR A 230 9.30 -4.21 8.33
CA THR A 230 9.71 -5.23 7.34
C THR A 230 10.40 -6.44 7.98
N LYS A 231 10.83 -6.34 9.24
CA LYS A 231 11.46 -7.44 10.01
C LYS A 231 10.47 -8.28 10.80
N GLY A 232 9.16 -8.03 10.67
CA GLY A 232 8.12 -8.75 11.39
C GLY A 232 7.89 -8.29 12.84
N GLU A 233 8.54 -7.21 13.27
CA GLU A 233 8.27 -6.61 14.58
C GLU A 233 6.96 -5.82 14.53
N THR A 234 6.12 -5.97 15.54
CA THR A 234 4.87 -5.21 15.63
C THR A 234 5.12 -3.77 16.04
N ILE A 235 4.47 -2.85 15.33
CA ILE A 235 4.41 -1.43 15.66
C ILE A 235 3.07 -1.17 16.37
N PRO A 236 3.04 -0.42 17.49
CA PRO A 236 1.78 -0.03 18.11
C PRO A 236 0.97 0.87 17.17
N TRP A 237 -0.38 0.84 17.33
CA TRP A 237 -1.30 1.62 16.50
C TRP A 237 -1.24 3.13 16.73
#